data_3759d7bb61e5720b3292ea5bba0ebae5
#
_entry.id   3759d7bb61e5720b3292ea5bba0ebae5
#
_cell.length_a   1.000
_cell.length_b   1.000
_cell.length_c   1.000
_cell.angle_alpha   90.00
_cell.angle_beta   90.00
_cell.angle_gamma   90.00
#
_symmetry.space_group_name_H-M   'P 1'
#
loop_
_entity.id
_entity.type
_entity.pdbx_description
1 polymer ?
#
loop_
_entity_poly.entity_id
_entity_poly.type
_entity_poly.pdbx_seq_one_letter_code
_entity_poly.pdbx_strand_id
1 'polypeptide(L)'
;MPELRANFREVIRRYTAGDPMRETVTWTNLTKTEIAERLGKTSTPVSVNIVTQLLDDAKFHRRKLRKILCMGSAPRRNDQFERIAELLDEYENSANPILSMDAKKKESLGPYFRPGVLFSPFEVPVYDHDFLHASEGVLLPHGLYDLKRNLGHLYLGLSHDTSAFACDNVYRWWMRFGRWYYPSATSLLLLCDCGGSNDYRRYLFKQELQKLADRMQLQVRIAHYPPYTSKYNPIEHRLFPHVTRACAGVSFTDLATPLQLMRKTRTRTGLRVTVEVVKKYYATGLPYSAEFRHSMPIVFDDDLSDWNYVAVPGAAADLMQN
;
A
#
# COMPACT_ATOMS: atom_id res chain seq x y z
N MET A 1 21.98 -37.24 24.11
CA MET A 1 21.84 -38.40 23.19
C MET A 1 22.55 -38.09 21.88
N PRO A 2 23.80 -38.59 21.65
CA PRO A 2 24.58 -38.29 20.45
C PRO A 2 23.92 -38.80 19.18
N GLU A 3 23.39 -40.04 19.25
CA GLU A 3 22.73 -40.73 18.13
C GLU A 3 21.49 -39.99 17.60
N LEU A 4 20.64 -39.46 18.51
CA LEU A 4 19.49 -38.66 18.13
C LEU A 4 19.87 -37.39 17.33
N ARG A 5 20.92 -36.69 17.79
CA ARG A 5 21.40 -35.51 17.08
C ARG A 5 22.03 -35.87 15.70
N ALA A 6 22.70 -37.01 15.58
CA ALA A 6 23.21 -37.48 14.33
C ALA A 6 22.08 -37.82 13.34
N ASN A 7 21.11 -38.60 13.78
CA ASN A 7 19.93 -38.96 12.98
C ASN A 7 19.10 -37.71 12.57
N PHE A 8 18.92 -36.77 13.48
CA PHE A 8 18.27 -35.50 13.15
C PHE A 8 18.99 -34.71 12.06
N ARG A 9 20.33 -34.61 12.14
CA ARG A 9 21.13 -33.92 11.11
C ARG A 9 21.00 -34.65 9.75
N GLU A 10 21.00 -35.97 9.76
CA GLU A 10 20.86 -36.75 8.53
C GLU A 10 19.47 -36.63 7.90
N VAL A 11 18.41 -36.64 8.72
CA VAL A 11 17.02 -36.37 8.29
C VAL A 11 16.90 -34.97 7.69
N ILE A 12 17.39 -33.96 8.40
CA ILE A 12 17.33 -32.59 7.88
C ILE A 12 18.14 -32.43 6.63
N ARG A 13 19.37 -32.96 6.56
CA ARG A 13 20.27 -32.87 5.38
C ARG A 13 19.61 -33.35 4.10
N ARG A 14 18.86 -34.45 4.16
CA ARG A 14 18.14 -35.01 3.00
C ARG A 14 17.01 -34.15 2.48
N TYR A 15 16.41 -33.30 3.33
CA TYR A 15 15.24 -32.48 3.04
C TYR A 15 15.51 -30.97 3.22
N THR A 16 16.79 -30.61 3.23
CA THR A 16 17.23 -29.22 3.29
C THR A 16 17.64 -28.76 1.91
N ALA A 17 17.05 -27.67 1.45
CA ALA A 17 17.51 -26.95 0.29
C ALA A 17 18.38 -25.77 0.73
N GLY A 18 19.25 -25.31 -0.14
CA GLY A 18 20.12 -24.15 0.08
C GLY A 18 20.07 -23.18 -1.08
N ASP A 19 20.47 -21.95 -0.82
CA ASP A 19 20.66 -20.95 -1.85
C ASP A 19 22.03 -21.22 -2.53
N PRO A 20 22.06 -21.57 -3.84
CA PRO A 20 23.31 -21.86 -4.52
C PRO A 20 24.28 -20.68 -4.57
N MET A 21 23.79 -19.46 -4.35
CA MET A 21 24.58 -18.21 -4.33
C MET A 21 24.98 -17.79 -2.91
N ARG A 22 24.42 -18.45 -1.87
CA ARG A 22 24.64 -18.12 -0.45
C ARG A 22 24.67 -19.39 0.39
N GLU A 23 25.80 -20.01 0.50
CA GLU A 23 26.01 -21.28 1.20
C GLU A 23 25.50 -21.33 2.65
N THR A 24 25.40 -20.17 3.30
CA THR A 24 24.89 -20.03 4.68
C THR A 24 23.38 -20.02 4.78
N VAL A 25 22.65 -19.90 3.65
CA VAL A 25 21.19 -19.85 3.62
C VAL A 25 20.64 -21.23 3.28
N THR A 26 20.09 -21.90 4.29
CA THR A 26 19.46 -23.21 4.16
C THR A 26 18.04 -23.19 4.71
N TRP A 27 17.16 -24.00 4.12
CA TRP A 27 15.77 -24.16 4.60
C TRP A 27 15.28 -25.58 4.42
N THR A 28 14.29 -25.95 5.21
CA THR A 28 13.53 -27.18 5.04
C THR A 28 12.04 -26.90 5.09
N ASN A 29 11.26 -27.58 4.31
CA ASN A 29 9.80 -27.53 4.30
C ASN A 29 9.14 -28.63 5.13
N LEU A 30 9.93 -29.52 5.74
CA LEU A 30 9.40 -30.53 6.63
C LEU A 30 8.67 -29.91 7.81
N THR A 31 7.50 -30.41 8.10
CA THR A 31 6.78 -30.11 9.34
C THR A 31 7.43 -30.82 10.53
N LYS A 32 7.20 -30.32 11.74
CA LYS A 32 7.72 -30.96 12.96
C LYS A 32 7.23 -32.40 13.12
N THR A 33 6.01 -32.69 12.69
CA THR A 33 5.41 -34.03 12.72
C THR A 33 6.15 -34.95 11.74
N GLU A 34 6.38 -34.51 10.52
CA GLU A 34 7.13 -35.29 9.53
C GLU A 34 8.57 -35.58 9.98
N ILE A 35 9.22 -34.62 10.66
CA ILE A 35 10.56 -34.85 11.22
C ILE A 35 10.49 -35.92 12.32
N ALA A 36 9.50 -35.86 13.21
CA ALA A 36 9.32 -36.87 14.28
C ALA A 36 9.07 -38.27 13.70
N GLU A 37 8.23 -38.39 12.68
CA GLU A 37 7.97 -39.66 11.97
C GLU A 37 9.22 -40.24 11.32
N ARG A 38 10.03 -39.41 10.68
CA ARG A 38 11.27 -39.82 10.04
C ARG A 38 12.32 -40.28 11.07
N LEU A 39 12.40 -39.56 12.19
CA LEU A 39 13.28 -39.98 13.30
C LEU A 39 12.84 -41.32 13.91
N GLY A 40 11.54 -41.55 14.01
CA GLY A 40 11.01 -42.87 14.41
C GLY A 40 11.47 -44.01 13.49
N LYS A 41 11.59 -43.76 12.19
CA LYS A 41 12.12 -44.74 11.22
C LYS A 41 13.64 -44.99 11.31
N THR A 42 14.37 -44.11 11.99
CA THR A 42 15.83 -44.24 12.23
C THR A 42 16.14 -44.72 13.66
N SER A 43 15.23 -45.43 14.28
CA SER A 43 15.38 -45.99 15.65
C SER A 43 15.53 -44.94 16.75
N THR A 44 15.18 -43.71 16.50
CA THR A 44 15.19 -42.61 17.49
C THR A 44 13.85 -41.90 17.57
N PRO A 45 12.77 -42.60 17.97
CA PRO A 45 11.45 -41.99 18.04
C PRO A 45 11.43 -40.88 19.11
N VAL A 46 10.90 -39.73 18.74
CA VAL A 46 10.81 -38.55 19.62
C VAL A 46 9.48 -37.83 19.46
N SER A 47 9.07 -37.10 20.49
CA SER A 47 7.91 -36.23 20.42
C SER A 47 8.18 -34.96 19.60
N VAL A 48 7.11 -34.30 19.13
CA VAL A 48 7.17 -33.02 18.42
C VAL A 48 7.85 -31.93 19.27
N ASN A 49 7.76 -32.01 20.59
CA ASN A 49 8.44 -31.08 21.49
C ASN A 49 9.97 -31.22 21.41
N ILE A 50 10.47 -32.46 21.38
CA ILE A 50 11.91 -32.72 21.19
C ILE A 50 12.38 -32.25 19.81
N VAL A 51 11.58 -32.47 18.77
CA VAL A 51 11.88 -31.91 17.44
C VAL A 51 11.99 -30.40 17.47
N THR A 52 11.13 -29.73 18.24
CA THR A 52 11.22 -28.27 18.41
C THR A 52 12.57 -27.86 18.99
N GLN A 53 13.02 -28.53 20.06
CA GLN A 53 14.32 -28.27 20.67
C GLN A 53 15.49 -28.55 19.71
N LEU A 54 15.42 -29.65 18.96
CA LEU A 54 16.44 -29.97 17.96
C LEU A 54 16.54 -28.94 16.82
N LEU A 55 15.39 -28.41 16.37
CA LEU A 55 15.35 -27.34 15.38
C LEU A 55 15.94 -26.04 15.94
N ASP A 56 15.59 -25.68 17.18
CA ASP A 56 16.09 -24.50 17.85
C ASP A 56 17.63 -24.59 18.07
N ASP A 57 18.12 -25.75 18.54
CA ASP A 57 19.56 -26.03 18.67
C ASP A 57 20.31 -25.90 17.35
N ALA A 58 19.67 -26.33 16.24
CA ALA A 58 20.21 -26.22 14.89
C ALA A 58 19.95 -24.86 14.23
N LYS A 59 19.37 -23.88 14.95
CA LYS A 59 19.03 -22.52 14.49
C LYS A 59 18.00 -22.49 13.35
N PHE A 60 17.21 -23.54 13.19
CA PHE A 60 16.07 -23.57 12.28
C PHE A 60 14.83 -22.99 12.96
N HIS A 61 14.45 -21.78 12.60
CA HIS A 61 13.26 -21.13 13.11
C HIS A 61 12.24 -20.89 11.99
N ARG A 62 10.96 -20.95 12.30
CA ARG A 62 9.90 -20.61 11.36
C ARG A 62 10.00 -19.14 10.94
N ARG A 63 10.31 -18.90 9.67
CA ARG A 63 10.50 -17.56 9.12
C ARG A 63 9.55 -17.30 7.96
N LYS A 64 9.11 -16.06 7.83
CA LYS A 64 8.45 -15.55 6.62
C LYS A 64 9.47 -14.79 5.78
N LEU A 65 9.34 -14.87 4.45
CA LEU A 65 10.11 -14.01 3.56
C LEU A 65 9.83 -12.53 3.91
N ARG A 66 10.89 -11.76 4.06
CA ARG A 66 10.81 -10.34 4.37
C ARG A 66 11.21 -9.52 3.15
N LYS A 67 10.33 -8.64 2.70
CA LYS A 67 10.60 -7.67 1.62
C LYS A 67 11.47 -6.53 2.16
N ILE A 68 12.77 -6.77 2.39
CA ILE A 68 13.72 -5.78 2.93
C ILE A 68 14.79 -5.35 1.93
N LEU A 69 15.02 -6.14 0.88
CA LEU A 69 15.98 -5.79 -0.16
C LEU A 69 15.35 -4.75 -1.09
N CYS A 70 15.97 -3.60 -1.22
CA CYS A 70 15.60 -2.58 -2.20
C CYS A 70 16.54 -2.72 -3.41
N MET A 71 15.98 -2.68 -4.62
CA MET A 71 16.75 -2.78 -5.87
C MET A 71 17.51 -1.51 -6.22
N GLY A 72 17.34 -0.43 -5.46
CA GLY A 72 18.01 0.86 -5.68
C GLY A 72 18.09 1.69 -4.39
N SER A 73 18.98 2.67 -4.41
CA SER A 73 19.04 3.74 -3.40
C SER A 73 18.83 5.07 -4.13
N ALA A 74 17.99 5.92 -3.59
CA ALA A 74 17.89 7.30 -4.06
C ALA A 74 18.94 8.14 -3.31
N PRO A 75 19.71 9.00 -4.00
CA PRO A 75 20.51 10.02 -3.33
C PRO A 75 19.64 10.83 -2.38
N ARG A 76 20.18 11.28 -1.26
CA ARG A 76 19.47 12.12 -0.28
C ARG A 76 18.19 11.52 0.31
N ARG A 77 18.08 10.18 0.28
CA ARG A 77 16.92 9.46 0.80
C ARG A 77 16.63 9.77 2.27
N ASN A 78 17.67 9.81 3.11
CA ASN A 78 17.51 10.07 4.54
C ASN A 78 17.05 11.50 4.80
N ASP A 79 17.63 12.48 4.08
CA ASP A 79 17.23 13.90 4.15
C ASP A 79 15.73 14.06 3.86
N GLN A 80 15.21 13.31 2.89
CA GLN A 80 13.77 13.33 2.58
C GLN A 80 12.92 12.72 3.69
N PHE A 81 13.39 11.66 4.37
CA PHE A 81 12.66 11.14 5.54
C PHE A 81 12.66 12.13 6.70
N GLU A 82 13.75 12.84 6.92
CA GLU A 82 13.85 13.92 7.92
C GLU A 82 12.87 15.05 7.55
N ARG A 83 12.86 15.47 6.28
CA ARG A 83 11.91 16.49 5.80
C ARG A 83 10.45 16.08 5.98
N ILE A 84 10.09 14.83 5.67
CA ILE A 84 8.75 14.30 5.93
C ILE A 84 8.43 14.34 7.43
N ALA A 85 9.38 14.00 8.30
CA ALA A 85 9.17 14.04 9.75
C ALA A 85 8.92 15.47 10.26
N GLU A 86 9.66 16.46 9.77
CA GLU A 86 9.43 17.88 10.06
C GLU A 86 8.04 18.34 9.63
N LEU A 87 7.63 18.03 8.39
CA LEU A 87 6.31 18.36 7.87
C LEU A 87 5.19 17.67 8.67
N LEU A 88 5.41 16.43 9.09
CA LEU A 88 4.45 15.72 9.95
C LEU A 88 4.29 16.42 11.29
N ASP A 89 5.39 16.82 11.93
CA ASP A 89 5.33 17.56 13.21
C ASP A 89 4.65 18.93 13.06
N GLU A 90 5.01 19.68 12.02
CA GLU A 90 4.38 20.98 11.70
C GLU A 90 2.86 20.83 11.54
N TYR A 91 2.40 19.87 10.73
CA TYR A 91 0.98 19.69 10.44
C TYR A 91 0.23 19.03 11.60
N GLU A 92 0.86 18.16 12.39
CA GLU A 92 0.24 17.57 13.58
C GLU A 92 -0.12 18.64 14.59
N ASN A 93 0.73 19.67 14.76
CA ASN A 93 0.54 20.79 15.66
C ASN A 93 -0.30 21.95 15.06
N SER A 94 -0.88 21.76 13.88
CA SER A 94 -1.71 22.76 13.18
C SER A 94 -3.17 22.35 13.07
N ALA A 95 -4.02 23.24 12.56
CA ALA A 95 -5.41 22.94 12.21
C ALA A 95 -5.56 22.20 10.86
N ASN A 96 -4.46 21.95 10.17
CA ASN A 96 -4.44 21.40 8.83
C ASN A 96 -4.48 19.86 8.82
N PRO A 97 -5.14 19.22 7.85
CA PRO A 97 -5.14 17.77 7.70
C PRO A 97 -3.83 17.21 7.15
N ILE A 98 -3.58 15.94 7.49
CA ILE A 98 -2.51 15.12 6.92
C ILE A 98 -3.16 13.90 6.27
N LEU A 99 -3.05 13.77 4.96
CA LEU A 99 -3.51 12.60 4.22
C LEU A 99 -2.33 11.81 3.65
N SER A 100 -2.39 10.50 3.81
CA SER A 100 -1.56 9.55 3.06
C SER A 100 -2.40 9.01 1.91
N MET A 101 -1.89 9.07 0.70
CA MET A 101 -2.59 8.74 -0.54
C MET A 101 -1.84 7.67 -1.31
N ASP A 102 -2.57 6.67 -1.81
CA ASP A 102 -2.05 5.66 -2.72
C ASP A 102 -3.17 4.86 -3.41
N ALA A 103 -2.82 4.20 -4.52
CA ALA A 103 -3.68 3.25 -5.21
C ALA A 103 -3.32 1.81 -4.81
N LYS A 104 -4.29 1.08 -4.26
CA LYS A 104 -4.12 -0.35 -3.99
C LYS A 104 -4.08 -1.13 -5.33
N LYS A 105 -3.41 -2.29 -5.34
CA LYS A 105 -3.44 -3.20 -6.48
C LYS A 105 -4.87 -3.36 -7.02
N LYS A 106 -5.00 -3.29 -8.34
CA LYS A 106 -6.26 -3.53 -9.06
C LYS A 106 -6.84 -4.89 -8.70
N GLU A 107 -8.15 -4.95 -8.62
CA GLU A 107 -8.91 -6.15 -8.26
C GLU A 107 -9.83 -6.53 -9.41
N SER A 108 -9.66 -7.73 -9.97
CA SER A 108 -10.54 -8.25 -11.02
C SER A 108 -11.89 -8.65 -10.46
N LEU A 109 -12.97 -8.35 -11.19
CA LEU A 109 -14.32 -8.85 -10.92
C LEU A 109 -14.52 -10.17 -11.64
N GLY A 110 -15.10 -11.13 -10.94
CA GLY A 110 -15.32 -12.50 -11.40
C GLY A 110 -14.89 -13.53 -10.35
N PRO A 111 -14.98 -14.83 -10.66
CA PRO A 111 -14.64 -15.92 -9.75
C PRO A 111 -13.11 -16.12 -9.65
N TYR A 112 -12.40 -15.10 -9.17
CA TYR A 112 -10.93 -15.13 -8.97
C TYR A 112 -10.56 -15.53 -7.54
N PHE A 113 -9.47 -16.26 -7.41
CA PHE A 113 -8.93 -16.68 -6.13
C PHE A 113 -8.45 -15.47 -5.32
N ARG A 114 -8.84 -15.47 -4.03
CA ARG A 114 -8.30 -14.54 -3.04
C ARG A 114 -7.80 -15.31 -1.82
N PRO A 115 -6.57 -15.04 -1.37
CA PRO A 115 -6.05 -15.69 -0.17
C PRO A 115 -6.94 -15.45 1.04
N GLY A 116 -7.24 -16.50 1.78
CA GLY A 116 -8.06 -16.45 2.99
C GLY A 116 -8.83 -17.75 3.19
N VAL A 117 -9.45 -17.87 4.36
CA VAL A 117 -10.28 -19.01 4.74
C VAL A 117 -11.59 -18.50 5.29
N LEU A 118 -12.70 -19.07 4.82
CA LEU A 118 -14.06 -18.78 5.27
C LEU A 118 -14.76 -20.07 5.69
N PHE A 119 -15.74 -19.95 6.56
CA PHE A 119 -16.72 -21.02 6.78
C PHE A 119 -17.79 -20.94 5.71
N SER A 120 -17.95 -22.00 4.96
CA SER A 120 -18.98 -22.15 3.93
C SER A 120 -19.57 -23.54 4.00
N PRO A 121 -20.88 -23.72 3.78
CA PRO A 121 -21.49 -25.05 3.70
C PRO A 121 -21.10 -25.81 2.43
N PHE A 122 -20.58 -25.11 1.41
CA PHE A 122 -20.20 -25.68 0.12
C PHE A 122 -18.85 -25.14 -0.31
N GLU A 123 -18.15 -25.91 -1.14
CA GLU A 123 -16.96 -25.43 -1.85
C GLU A 123 -17.36 -24.32 -2.83
N VAL A 124 -16.53 -23.27 -2.89
CA VAL A 124 -16.69 -22.16 -3.82
C VAL A 124 -15.63 -22.29 -4.91
N PRO A 125 -16.00 -22.77 -6.10
CA PRO A 125 -15.05 -22.89 -7.20
C PRO A 125 -14.63 -21.51 -7.72
N VAL A 126 -13.37 -21.37 -8.04
CA VAL A 126 -12.77 -20.19 -8.67
C VAL A 126 -11.89 -20.63 -9.83
N TYR A 127 -11.50 -19.71 -10.69
CA TYR A 127 -10.55 -20.01 -11.77
C TYR A 127 -9.24 -20.53 -11.20
N ASP A 128 -8.65 -21.53 -11.86
CA ASP A 128 -7.33 -22.10 -11.53
C ASP A 128 -6.18 -21.14 -11.88
N HIS A 129 -6.43 -20.18 -12.78
CA HIS A 129 -5.49 -19.13 -13.19
C HIS A 129 -6.20 -17.76 -13.28
N ASP A 130 -5.42 -16.68 -13.19
CA ASP A 130 -5.89 -15.31 -13.36
C ASP A 130 -6.12 -14.98 -14.85
N PHE A 131 -7.20 -15.50 -15.44
CA PHE A 131 -7.60 -15.22 -16.83
C PHE A 131 -8.13 -13.79 -16.96
N LEU A 132 -7.25 -12.81 -17.15
CA LEU A 132 -7.63 -11.40 -17.21
C LEU A 132 -8.66 -11.07 -18.29
N HIS A 133 -8.69 -11.83 -19.40
CA HIS A 133 -9.68 -11.69 -20.46
C HIS A 133 -11.09 -12.15 -20.07
N ALA A 134 -11.20 -12.98 -19.03
CA ALA A 134 -12.49 -13.43 -18.49
C ALA A 134 -13.01 -12.53 -17.36
N SER A 135 -12.31 -11.42 -17.08
CA SER A 135 -12.74 -10.47 -16.05
C SER A 135 -13.97 -9.69 -16.52
N GLU A 136 -15.00 -9.65 -15.70
CA GLU A 136 -16.21 -8.85 -15.92
C GLU A 136 -15.98 -7.35 -15.68
N GLY A 137 -14.79 -6.99 -15.24
CA GLY A 137 -14.37 -5.62 -14.97
C GLY A 137 -13.22 -5.57 -14.00
N VAL A 138 -12.65 -4.38 -13.85
CA VAL A 138 -11.54 -4.13 -12.95
C VAL A 138 -11.91 -3.03 -11.97
N LEU A 139 -11.72 -3.31 -10.69
CA LEU A 139 -11.84 -2.35 -9.62
C LEU A 139 -10.49 -1.74 -9.31
N LEU A 140 -10.45 -0.43 -9.20
CA LEU A 140 -9.29 0.34 -8.82
C LEU A 140 -9.52 0.99 -7.45
N PRO A 141 -9.11 0.36 -6.34
CA PRO A 141 -9.25 0.98 -5.03
C PRO A 141 -8.16 2.04 -4.83
N HIS A 142 -8.57 3.30 -4.80
CA HIS A 142 -7.73 4.43 -4.44
C HIS A 142 -8.05 4.85 -3.01
N GLY A 143 -7.02 4.94 -2.17
CA GLY A 143 -7.14 5.21 -0.75
C GLY A 143 -6.65 6.60 -0.37
N LEU A 144 -7.37 7.21 0.57
CA LEU A 144 -6.93 8.34 1.37
C LEU A 144 -7.01 7.94 2.84
N TYR A 145 -5.93 8.11 3.56
CA TYR A 145 -5.89 7.84 4.99
C TYR A 145 -5.59 9.12 5.75
N ASP A 146 -6.56 9.57 6.55
CA ASP A 146 -6.43 10.71 7.46
C ASP A 146 -5.67 10.28 8.70
N LEU A 147 -4.41 10.75 8.81
CA LEU A 147 -3.50 10.33 9.88
C LEU A 147 -3.98 10.82 11.25
N LYS A 148 -4.46 12.04 11.33
CA LYS A 148 -4.86 12.68 12.60
C LYS A 148 -6.12 12.05 13.19
N ARG A 149 -7.02 11.56 12.33
CA ARG A 149 -8.32 11.01 12.73
C ARG A 149 -8.38 9.50 12.70
N ASN A 150 -7.35 8.83 12.14
CA ASN A 150 -7.36 7.39 11.89
C ASN A 150 -8.58 6.93 11.07
N LEU A 151 -8.87 7.67 10.00
CA LEU A 151 -9.99 7.39 9.10
C LEU A 151 -9.48 7.02 7.71
N GLY A 152 -10.00 5.94 7.15
CA GLY A 152 -9.76 5.52 5.77
C GLY A 152 -10.92 5.91 4.85
N HIS A 153 -10.59 6.40 3.66
CA HIS A 153 -11.56 6.72 2.62
C HIS A 153 -11.14 6.00 1.34
N LEU A 154 -11.94 5.07 0.86
CA LEU A 154 -11.68 4.31 -0.37
C LEU A 154 -12.61 4.79 -1.48
N TYR A 155 -12.03 5.05 -2.63
CA TYR A 155 -12.72 5.39 -3.87
C TYR A 155 -12.47 4.29 -4.89
N LEU A 156 -13.53 3.55 -5.22
CA LEU A 156 -13.46 2.42 -6.13
C LEU A 156 -13.68 2.92 -7.56
N GLY A 157 -12.61 3.15 -8.29
CA GLY A 157 -12.64 3.53 -9.69
C GLY A 157 -12.98 2.34 -10.60
N LEU A 158 -13.73 2.60 -11.66
CA LEU A 158 -14.12 1.62 -12.67
C LEU A 158 -13.41 1.84 -14.02
N SER A 159 -12.43 2.73 -14.06
CA SER A 159 -11.70 3.07 -15.29
C SER A 159 -10.19 2.98 -15.10
N HIS A 160 -9.47 4.09 -15.11
CA HIS A 160 -8.02 4.11 -15.08
C HIS A 160 -7.49 4.89 -13.88
N ASP A 161 -6.32 4.45 -13.38
CA ASP A 161 -5.55 5.18 -12.39
C ASP A 161 -4.82 6.35 -13.08
N THR A 162 -5.32 7.54 -12.84
CA THR A 162 -4.80 8.78 -13.43
C THR A 162 -4.62 9.86 -12.37
N SER A 163 -3.77 10.83 -12.63
CA SER A 163 -3.58 11.98 -11.74
C SER A 163 -4.90 12.73 -11.49
N ALA A 164 -5.75 12.85 -12.52
CA ALA A 164 -7.09 13.45 -12.39
C ALA A 164 -8.00 12.64 -11.46
N PHE A 165 -7.97 11.30 -11.53
CA PHE A 165 -8.71 10.43 -10.62
C PHE A 165 -8.25 10.61 -9.17
N ALA A 166 -6.94 10.62 -8.94
CA ALA A 166 -6.37 10.80 -7.61
C ALA A 166 -6.75 12.17 -7.01
N CYS A 167 -6.57 13.28 -7.76
CA CYS A 167 -6.92 14.62 -7.32
C CYS A 167 -8.44 14.81 -7.12
N ASP A 168 -9.28 14.26 -8.00
CA ASP A 168 -10.73 14.28 -7.82
C ASP A 168 -11.19 13.55 -6.56
N ASN A 169 -10.51 12.47 -6.16
CA ASN A 169 -10.81 11.75 -4.92
C ASN A 169 -10.42 12.59 -3.68
N VAL A 170 -9.33 13.33 -3.72
CA VAL A 170 -8.97 14.28 -2.65
C VAL A 170 -10.03 15.38 -2.57
N TYR A 171 -10.49 15.92 -3.70
CA TYR A 171 -11.56 16.91 -3.72
C TYR A 171 -12.88 16.36 -3.15
N ARG A 172 -13.28 15.12 -3.52
CA ARG A 172 -14.45 14.43 -2.96
C ARG A 172 -14.36 14.30 -1.44
N TRP A 173 -13.17 13.86 -0.96
CA TRP A 173 -12.90 13.77 0.47
C TRP A 173 -13.05 15.13 1.14
N TRP A 174 -12.47 16.19 0.57
CA TRP A 174 -12.56 17.54 1.12
C TRP A 174 -14.01 18.00 1.21
N MET A 175 -14.77 17.91 0.14
CA MET A 175 -16.16 18.37 0.09
C MET A 175 -17.07 17.59 1.03
N ARG A 176 -16.83 16.31 1.24
CA ARG A 176 -17.69 15.45 2.03
C ARG A 176 -17.30 15.39 3.50
N PHE A 177 -16.03 15.46 3.82
CA PHE A 177 -15.49 15.26 5.16
C PHE A 177 -14.52 16.36 5.59
N GLY A 178 -13.50 16.66 4.80
CA GLY A 178 -12.35 17.48 5.17
C GLY A 178 -12.77 18.86 5.69
N ARG A 179 -13.57 19.60 4.96
CA ARG A 179 -14.02 20.94 5.33
C ARG A 179 -14.81 20.99 6.65
N TRP A 180 -15.43 19.86 7.03
CA TRP A 180 -16.15 19.75 8.29
C TRP A 180 -15.25 19.31 9.45
N TYR A 181 -14.27 18.47 9.15
CA TYR A 181 -13.32 18.01 10.15
C TYR A 181 -12.23 19.02 10.46
N TYR A 182 -11.92 19.86 9.48
CA TYR A 182 -10.84 20.86 9.52
C TYR A 182 -11.35 22.23 9.04
N PRO A 183 -12.32 22.86 9.77
CA PRO A 183 -12.98 24.08 9.30
C PRO A 183 -12.03 25.30 9.23
N SER A 184 -10.92 25.27 9.94
CA SER A 184 -9.90 26.33 9.95
C SER A 184 -8.66 25.98 9.13
N ALA A 185 -8.72 24.94 8.30
CA ALA A 185 -7.58 24.55 7.48
C ALA A 185 -7.31 25.59 6.39
N THR A 186 -6.05 25.93 6.23
CA THR A 186 -5.53 26.78 5.14
C THR A 186 -4.64 25.99 4.17
N SER A 187 -4.24 24.79 4.59
CA SER A 187 -3.37 23.91 3.83
C SER A 187 -3.75 22.45 4.04
N LEU A 188 -3.33 21.58 3.14
CA LEU A 188 -3.44 20.12 3.22
C LEU A 188 -2.07 19.50 2.94
N LEU A 189 -1.55 18.65 3.83
CA LEU A 189 -0.37 17.82 3.55
C LEU A 189 -0.80 16.50 2.93
N LEU A 190 -0.32 16.22 1.71
CA LEU A 190 -0.46 14.94 1.03
C LEU A 190 0.87 14.19 1.03
N LEU A 191 0.88 13.03 1.66
CA LEU A 191 1.99 12.07 1.62
C LEU A 191 1.72 11.06 0.51
N CYS A 192 2.63 10.99 -0.47
CA CYS A 192 2.50 10.13 -1.65
C CYS A 192 3.74 9.26 -1.81
N ASP A 193 3.61 8.16 -2.55
CA ASP A 193 4.78 7.49 -3.11
C ASP A 193 5.28 8.19 -4.39
N CYS A 194 6.36 7.68 -4.99
CA CYS A 194 6.93 8.22 -6.22
C CYS A 194 6.43 7.49 -7.48
N GLY A 195 5.36 6.73 -7.42
CA GLY A 195 4.92 5.87 -8.51
C GLY A 195 3.51 6.12 -9.01
N GLY A 196 3.13 5.44 -10.09
CA GLY A 196 1.76 5.42 -10.59
C GLY A 196 1.23 6.77 -11.06
N SER A 197 0.01 7.08 -10.66
CA SER A 197 -0.68 8.34 -10.97
C SER A 197 -0.08 9.55 -10.27
N ASN A 198 0.68 9.33 -9.18
CA ASN A 198 1.27 10.34 -8.31
C ASN A 198 2.76 10.57 -8.58
N ASP A 199 3.30 10.13 -9.73
CA ASP A 199 4.73 10.26 -10.05
C ASP A 199 5.16 11.74 -10.05
N TYR A 200 6.10 12.07 -9.16
CA TYR A 200 6.63 13.43 -8.95
C TYR A 200 7.21 14.08 -10.20
N ARG A 201 7.66 13.28 -11.18
CA ARG A 201 8.22 13.75 -12.44
C ARG A 201 7.17 14.21 -13.43
N ARG A 202 5.89 13.87 -13.24
CA ARG A 202 4.83 14.13 -14.21
C ARG A 202 4.26 15.53 -14.04
N TYR A 203 4.38 16.33 -15.09
CA TYR A 203 3.71 17.64 -15.19
C TYR A 203 2.20 17.53 -15.07
N LEU A 204 1.61 16.47 -15.61
CA LEU A 204 0.16 16.25 -15.50
C LEU A 204 -0.31 16.13 -14.03
N PHE A 205 0.46 15.45 -13.18
CA PHE A 205 0.12 15.38 -11.75
C PHE A 205 0.17 16.77 -11.11
N LYS A 206 1.21 17.57 -11.39
CA LYS A 206 1.33 18.93 -10.88
C LYS A 206 0.20 19.84 -11.38
N GLN A 207 -0.22 19.68 -12.64
CA GLN A 207 -1.36 20.41 -13.20
C GLN A 207 -2.68 20.05 -12.49
N GLU A 208 -2.93 18.77 -12.23
CA GLU A 208 -4.13 18.34 -11.53
C GLU A 208 -4.11 18.78 -10.04
N LEU A 209 -2.93 18.83 -9.41
CA LEU A 209 -2.76 19.40 -8.06
C LEU A 209 -3.07 20.91 -8.02
N GLN A 210 -2.64 21.68 -9.02
CA GLN A 210 -2.98 23.10 -9.10
C GLN A 210 -4.49 23.28 -9.24
N LYS A 211 -5.14 22.54 -10.14
CA LYS A 211 -6.60 22.56 -10.26
C LYS A 211 -7.30 22.16 -8.95
N LEU A 212 -6.72 21.21 -8.22
CA LEU A 212 -7.24 20.80 -6.92
C LEU A 212 -7.14 21.93 -5.89
N ALA A 213 -5.97 22.57 -5.79
CA ALA A 213 -5.76 23.72 -4.88
C ALA A 213 -6.74 24.86 -5.19
N ASP A 214 -6.89 25.20 -6.47
CA ASP A 214 -7.83 26.25 -6.93
C ASP A 214 -9.28 25.91 -6.59
N ARG A 215 -9.69 24.65 -6.78
CA ARG A 215 -11.06 24.20 -6.46
C ARG A 215 -11.34 24.15 -4.96
N MET A 216 -10.34 23.79 -4.15
CA MET A 216 -10.47 23.71 -2.69
C MET A 216 -10.28 25.06 -1.99
N GLN A 217 -9.64 26.02 -2.67
CA GLN A 217 -9.18 27.28 -2.09
C GLN A 217 -8.25 27.04 -0.87
N LEU A 218 -7.41 26.01 -0.98
CA LEU A 218 -6.43 25.59 0.02
C LEU A 218 -5.07 25.34 -0.64
N GLN A 219 -4.02 25.64 0.07
CA GLN A 219 -2.70 25.17 -0.32
C GLN A 219 -2.65 23.63 -0.24
N VAL A 220 -2.10 23.01 -1.28
CA VAL A 220 -1.87 21.55 -1.29
C VAL A 220 -0.37 21.30 -1.29
N ARG A 221 0.16 20.97 -0.12
CA ARG A 221 1.57 20.59 0.06
C ARG A 221 1.75 19.11 -0.18
N ILE A 222 2.71 18.79 -1.02
CA ILE A 222 3.09 17.42 -1.34
C ILE A 222 4.43 17.08 -0.70
N ALA A 223 4.53 15.89 -0.12
CA ALA A 223 5.78 15.26 0.25
C ALA A 223 5.78 13.80 -0.26
N HIS A 224 6.69 13.49 -1.17
CA HIS A 224 6.84 12.15 -1.71
C HIS A 224 7.81 11.33 -0.87
N TYR A 225 7.42 10.10 -0.55
CA TYR A 225 8.38 9.11 -0.06
C TYR A 225 9.40 8.79 -1.18
N PRO A 226 10.69 8.68 -0.88
CA PRO A 226 11.71 8.40 -1.89
C PRO A 226 11.40 7.13 -2.70
N PRO A 227 11.89 7.02 -3.94
CA PRO A 227 11.74 5.81 -4.74
C PRO A 227 12.13 4.54 -3.96
N TYR A 228 11.43 3.43 -4.21
CA TYR A 228 11.61 2.13 -3.53
C TYR A 228 11.27 2.11 -2.03
N THR A 229 10.58 3.13 -1.53
CA THR A 229 10.25 3.25 -0.10
C THR A 229 8.73 3.32 0.16
N SER A 230 7.88 2.99 -0.80
CA SER A 230 6.41 3.02 -0.67
C SER A 230 5.89 2.32 0.60
N LYS A 231 6.57 1.27 1.06
CA LYS A 231 6.25 0.58 2.32
C LYS A 231 6.23 1.48 3.57
N TYR A 232 6.84 2.68 3.51
CA TYR A 232 6.84 3.65 4.61
C TYR A 232 5.67 4.63 4.51
N ASN A 233 4.97 4.69 3.35
CA ASN A 233 3.75 5.46 3.22
C ASN A 233 2.69 4.92 4.22
N PRO A 234 2.15 5.73 5.15
CA PRO A 234 1.27 5.26 6.22
C PRO A 234 0.09 4.43 5.76
N ILE A 235 -0.49 4.74 4.61
CA ILE A 235 -1.64 4.03 4.06
C ILE A 235 -1.34 2.54 3.80
N GLU A 236 -0.10 2.21 3.42
CA GLU A 236 0.33 0.85 3.11
C GLU A 236 0.32 -0.09 4.32
N HIS A 237 0.46 0.44 5.52
CA HIS A 237 0.47 -0.39 6.73
C HIS A 237 -0.66 -0.06 7.72
N ARG A 238 -1.31 1.11 7.61
CA ARG A 238 -2.40 1.51 8.51
C ARG A 238 -3.80 1.32 7.92
N LEU A 239 -3.94 1.24 6.58
CA LEU A 239 -5.24 1.07 5.91
C LEU A 239 -5.31 -0.21 5.07
N PHE A 240 -4.46 -0.36 4.05
CA PHE A 240 -4.58 -1.42 3.06
C PHE A 240 -4.52 -2.86 3.59
N PRO A 241 -3.72 -3.21 4.61
CA PRO A 241 -3.74 -4.56 5.18
C PRO A 241 -5.07 -4.90 5.85
N HIS A 242 -5.74 -3.92 6.45
CA HIS A 242 -7.05 -4.13 7.07
C HIS A 242 -8.15 -4.30 6.03
N VAL A 243 -8.10 -3.53 4.93
CA VAL A 243 -9.00 -3.68 3.78
C VAL A 243 -8.80 -5.07 3.13
N THR A 244 -7.55 -5.47 2.90
CA THR A 244 -7.23 -6.79 2.35
C THR A 244 -7.77 -7.91 3.25
N ARG A 245 -7.62 -7.78 4.57
CA ARG A 245 -8.15 -8.76 5.53
C ARG A 245 -9.68 -8.82 5.51
N ALA A 246 -10.36 -7.68 5.38
CA ALA A 246 -11.82 -7.66 5.29
C ALA A 246 -12.36 -8.37 4.04
N CYS A 247 -11.54 -8.48 2.98
CA CYS A 247 -11.88 -9.14 1.72
C CYS A 247 -11.29 -10.55 1.58
N ALA A 248 -10.61 -11.06 2.61
CA ALA A 248 -9.89 -12.33 2.53
C ALA A 248 -10.84 -13.50 2.27
N GLY A 249 -10.49 -14.38 1.33
CA GLY A 249 -11.22 -15.59 0.99
C GLY A 249 -12.52 -15.39 0.19
N VAL A 250 -12.90 -14.14 -0.14
CA VAL A 250 -14.16 -13.86 -0.88
C VAL A 250 -13.85 -13.49 -2.32
N SER A 251 -14.41 -14.21 -3.28
CA SER A 251 -14.39 -13.85 -4.69
C SER A 251 -15.29 -12.64 -4.95
N PHE A 252 -14.87 -11.71 -5.82
CA PHE A 252 -15.65 -10.51 -6.17
C PHE A 252 -16.45 -10.75 -7.45
N THR A 253 -17.53 -11.49 -7.33
CA THR A 253 -18.40 -11.81 -8.47
C THR A 253 -19.24 -10.63 -8.96
N ASP A 254 -19.36 -9.58 -8.15
CA ASP A 254 -20.06 -8.34 -8.48
C ASP A 254 -19.43 -7.14 -7.78
N LEU A 255 -19.91 -5.93 -8.07
CA LEU A 255 -19.42 -4.69 -7.44
C LEU A 255 -19.92 -4.50 -6.00
N ALA A 256 -21.06 -5.08 -5.65
CA ALA A 256 -21.66 -4.90 -4.33
C ALA A 256 -20.85 -5.63 -3.24
N THR A 257 -20.35 -6.80 -3.57
CA THR A 257 -19.55 -7.64 -2.67
C THR A 257 -18.31 -6.92 -2.13
N PRO A 258 -17.34 -6.44 -2.95
CA PRO A 258 -16.18 -5.70 -2.44
C PRO A 258 -16.59 -4.42 -1.71
N LEU A 259 -17.60 -3.71 -2.20
CA LEU A 259 -18.09 -2.48 -1.56
C LEU A 259 -18.55 -2.74 -0.12
N GLN A 260 -19.34 -3.79 0.10
CA GLN A 260 -19.84 -4.16 1.43
C GLN A 260 -18.70 -4.64 2.35
N LEU A 261 -17.80 -5.46 1.83
CA LEU A 261 -16.68 -5.99 2.62
C LEU A 261 -15.72 -4.89 3.04
N MET A 262 -15.33 -4.02 2.12
CA MET A 262 -14.42 -2.92 2.41
C MET A 262 -15.04 -1.91 3.39
N ARG A 263 -16.35 -1.66 3.35
CA ARG A 263 -17.07 -0.83 4.32
C ARG A 263 -17.06 -1.39 5.75
N LYS A 264 -16.94 -2.71 5.90
CA LYS A 264 -16.85 -3.38 7.21
C LYS A 264 -15.47 -3.27 7.84
N THR A 265 -14.49 -2.71 7.13
CA THR A 265 -13.11 -2.57 7.63
C THR A 265 -13.08 -1.67 8.86
N ARG A 266 -12.61 -2.25 9.97
CA ARG A 266 -12.42 -1.55 11.25
C ARG A 266 -11.36 -2.26 12.08
N THR A 267 -10.75 -1.56 13.03
CA THR A 267 -9.79 -2.13 13.97
C THR A 267 -10.17 -1.79 15.40
N ARG A 268 -9.61 -2.51 16.36
CA ARG A 268 -9.76 -2.18 17.78
C ARG A 268 -9.11 -0.86 18.15
N THR A 269 -8.14 -0.39 17.36
CA THR A 269 -7.44 0.89 17.52
C THR A 269 -8.21 2.08 16.91
N GLY A 270 -9.46 1.88 16.50
CA GLY A 270 -10.36 2.95 16.07
C GLY A 270 -10.41 3.23 14.56
N LEU A 271 -9.64 2.53 13.72
CA LEU A 271 -9.77 2.71 12.26
C LEU A 271 -11.21 2.44 11.82
N ARG A 272 -11.76 3.37 11.05
CA ARG A 272 -13.03 3.24 10.32
C ARG A 272 -12.81 3.57 8.86
N VAL A 273 -13.55 2.91 7.97
CA VAL A 273 -13.37 3.07 6.53
C VAL A 273 -14.70 3.43 5.87
N THR A 274 -14.68 4.48 5.06
CA THR A 274 -15.77 4.82 4.13
C THR A 274 -15.39 4.34 2.74
N VAL A 275 -16.38 3.93 1.94
CA VAL A 275 -16.15 3.44 0.59
C VAL A 275 -17.18 4.03 -0.37
N GLU A 276 -16.71 4.58 -1.48
CA GLU A 276 -17.53 5.18 -2.54
C GLU A 276 -17.13 4.61 -3.90
N VAL A 277 -18.11 4.35 -4.77
CA VAL A 277 -17.85 3.95 -6.16
C VAL A 277 -17.79 5.19 -7.03
N VAL A 278 -16.70 5.34 -7.78
CA VAL A 278 -16.48 6.46 -8.71
C VAL A 278 -16.80 6.00 -10.12
N LYS A 279 -17.98 6.40 -10.62
CA LYS A 279 -18.46 6.04 -11.95
C LYS A 279 -17.89 6.91 -13.09
N LYS A 280 -17.26 8.07 -12.75
CA LYS A 280 -16.64 8.94 -13.75
C LYS A 280 -15.55 8.17 -14.50
N TYR A 281 -15.57 8.26 -15.80
CA TYR A 281 -14.52 7.71 -16.65
C TYR A 281 -13.31 8.67 -16.71
N TYR A 282 -12.11 8.13 -16.52
CA TYR A 282 -10.85 8.85 -16.60
C TYR A 282 -10.02 8.28 -17.74
N ALA A 283 -9.80 9.06 -18.78
CA ALA A 283 -8.98 8.67 -19.91
C ALA A 283 -7.49 8.67 -19.56
N THR A 284 -6.73 7.78 -20.17
CA THR A 284 -5.26 7.75 -20.13
C THR A 284 -4.66 8.49 -21.30
N GLY A 285 -3.36 8.81 -21.22
CA GLY A 285 -2.63 9.42 -22.35
C GLY A 285 -2.97 10.89 -22.60
N LEU A 286 -3.68 11.55 -21.68
CA LEU A 286 -3.96 12.98 -21.81
C LEU A 286 -2.67 13.78 -21.66
N PRO A 287 -2.41 14.75 -22.57
CA PRO A 287 -1.29 15.67 -22.45
C PRO A 287 -1.54 16.67 -21.33
N TYR A 288 -0.49 17.17 -20.72
CA TYR A 288 -0.55 18.39 -19.92
C TYR A 288 -0.56 19.61 -20.85
N SER A 289 -1.10 20.73 -20.36
CA SER A 289 -1.16 21.96 -21.16
C SER A 289 0.23 22.58 -21.32
N ALA A 290 0.57 23.03 -22.53
CA ALA A 290 1.83 23.72 -22.81
C ALA A 290 1.93 25.02 -22.00
N GLU A 291 0.82 25.72 -21.80
CA GLU A 291 0.71 26.92 -20.98
C GLU A 291 1.08 26.62 -19.52
N PHE A 292 0.52 25.58 -18.92
CA PHE A 292 0.87 25.15 -17.55
C PHE A 292 2.37 24.86 -17.43
N ARG A 293 3.01 24.28 -18.45
CA ARG A 293 4.45 24.01 -18.41
C ARG A 293 5.28 25.29 -18.33
N HIS A 294 4.85 26.36 -19.00
CA HIS A 294 5.57 27.65 -19.03
C HIS A 294 5.35 28.43 -17.74
N SER A 295 4.13 28.50 -17.24
CA SER A 295 3.78 29.29 -16.06
C SER A 295 3.94 28.54 -14.75
N MET A 296 3.91 27.22 -14.80
CA MET A 296 3.91 26.25 -13.70
C MET A 296 3.87 26.86 -12.28
N PRO A 297 2.68 27.16 -11.75
CA PRO A 297 2.50 27.91 -10.50
C PRO A 297 2.74 27.07 -9.25
N ILE A 298 3.55 26.02 -9.37
CA ILE A 298 3.96 25.16 -8.28
C ILE A 298 5.18 25.76 -7.60
N VAL A 299 5.10 25.95 -6.31
CA VAL A 299 6.21 26.41 -5.47
C VAL A 299 6.99 25.22 -4.99
N PHE A 300 8.23 25.09 -5.43
CA PHE A 300 9.11 24.00 -5.01
C PHE A 300 9.86 24.40 -3.75
N ASP A 301 10.12 23.44 -2.85
CA ASP A 301 11.00 23.68 -1.72
C ASP A 301 12.44 23.92 -2.22
N ASP A 302 13.20 24.76 -1.56
CA ASP A 302 14.57 25.12 -1.96
C ASP A 302 15.49 23.90 -1.97
N ASP A 303 15.26 23.00 -1.01
CA ASP A 303 15.96 21.72 -0.91
C ASP A 303 14.98 20.57 -1.16
N LEU A 304 15.45 19.47 -1.80
CA LEU A 304 14.65 18.29 -2.12
C LEU A 304 13.41 18.62 -2.99
N SER A 305 13.52 19.61 -3.87
CA SER A 305 12.47 20.14 -4.72
C SER A 305 11.74 19.10 -5.58
N ASP A 306 12.42 18.03 -5.95
CA ASP A 306 11.81 16.92 -6.70
C ASP A 306 10.66 16.26 -5.92
N TRP A 307 10.77 16.19 -4.60
CA TRP A 307 9.85 15.46 -3.75
C TRP A 307 8.95 16.34 -2.89
N ASN A 308 9.28 17.64 -2.77
CA ASN A 308 8.55 18.58 -1.91
C ASN A 308 8.17 19.84 -2.67
N TYR A 309 6.87 20.09 -2.75
CA TYR A 309 6.33 21.27 -3.44
C TYR A 309 4.91 21.57 -3.00
N VAL A 310 4.43 22.79 -3.31
CA VAL A 310 3.11 23.30 -2.95
C VAL A 310 2.39 23.83 -4.17
N ALA A 311 1.14 23.41 -4.34
CA ALA A 311 0.18 24.08 -5.22
C ALA A 311 -0.57 25.13 -4.41
N VAL A 312 -0.49 26.40 -4.82
CA VAL A 312 -1.10 27.54 -4.13
C VAL A 312 -2.31 28.00 -4.94
N PRO A 313 -3.50 28.20 -4.31
CA PRO A 313 -4.68 28.69 -5.01
C PRO A 313 -4.45 30.07 -5.64
N GLY A 314 -4.94 30.29 -6.85
CA GLY A 314 -4.86 31.58 -7.54
C GLY A 314 -3.46 32.00 -8.02
N ALA A 315 -2.41 31.23 -7.77
CA ALA A 315 -1.04 31.57 -8.15
C ALA A 315 -0.85 31.77 -9.68
N ALA A 316 -1.71 31.18 -10.49
CA ALA A 316 -1.67 31.39 -11.93
C ALA A 316 -2.14 32.78 -12.37
N ALA A 317 -3.03 33.43 -11.61
CA ALA A 317 -3.53 34.77 -11.92
C ALA A 317 -2.50 35.85 -11.57
N ASP A 318 -1.75 35.66 -10.50
CA ASP A 318 -0.77 36.65 -10.02
C ASP A 318 0.52 36.64 -10.86
N LEU A 319 0.90 35.47 -11.43
CA LEU A 319 2.06 35.34 -12.32
C LEU A 319 1.81 35.90 -13.72
N MET A 320 0.56 36.10 -14.13
CA MET A 320 0.19 36.76 -15.40
C MET A 320 0.08 38.27 -15.27
N GLN A 321 0.15 38.85 -14.05
CA GLN A 321 0.03 40.29 -13.80
C GLN A 321 1.37 40.99 -13.49
N ASN A 322 2.45 40.26 -13.35
CA ASN A 322 3.83 40.73 -13.18
C ASN A 322 4.72 40.33 -14.38
#